data_f869930aaac96ab30ee87e274e08c5f7
#
_entry.id   f869930aaac96ab30ee87e274e08c5f7
#
_cell.length_a   1.000
_cell.length_b   1.000
_cell.length_c   1.000
_cell.angle_alpha   90.00
_cell.angle_beta   90.00
_cell.angle_gamma   90.00
#
_symmetry.space_group_name_H-M   'P 1'
#
loop_
_entity.id
_entity.type
_entity.pdbx_description
1 polymer ?
#
loop_
_entity_poly.entity_id
_entity_poly.type
_entity_poly.pdbx_seq_one_letter_code
_entity_poly.pdbx_strand_id
1 'polypeptide(L)'
;HTVTRRQRQMCIRDSIKFESDFHWLAKPKRQKLFKIIPFKRPSSSFGYSQAVKGTWKQYKEEQNKPLALRTRFKDSVDFIGWYTNKSSKLLKIPKNDAFKQYIAYHEGWGNYKNYKKNEKVISYAKKVKKYSDQYKTQLIKCKKKLNRKKFIVY
;
A
#
# COMPACT_ATOMS: atom_id res chain seq x y z
N HIS A 1 16.84 15.25 2.16
CA HIS A 1 16.16 14.75 0.95
C HIS A 1 14.68 14.55 1.25
N THR A 2 13.88 15.55 0.97
CA THR A 2 12.43 15.53 1.06
C THR A 2 11.90 14.57 -0.01
N VAL A 3 11.45 13.39 0.42
CA VAL A 3 10.65 12.50 -0.44
C VAL A 3 9.42 13.29 -0.86
N THR A 4 9.35 13.63 -2.14
CA THR A 4 8.29 14.49 -2.64
C THR A 4 6.92 13.85 -2.40
N ARG A 5 5.89 14.68 -2.12
CA ARG A 5 4.49 14.26 -1.95
C ARG A 5 4.03 13.30 -3.04
N ARG A 6 4.56 13.42 -4.27
CA ARG A 6 4.28 12.59 -5.43
C ARG A 6 4.87 11.17 -5.34
N GLN A 7 6.07 10.98 -4.79
CA GLN A 7 6.66 9.64 -4.60
C GLN A 7 5.88 8.82 -3.58
N ARG A 8 5.33 9.45 -2.54
CA ARG A 8 4.40 8.81 -1.60
C ARG A 8 3.11 8.34 -2.29
N GLN A 9 2.54 9.16 -3.16
CA GLN A 9 1.31 8.82 -3.89
C GLN A 9 1.48 7.61 -4.81
N MET A 10 2.67 7.37 -5.36
CA MET A 10 2.94 6.22 -6.23
C MET A 10 2.98 4.91 -5.45
N CYS A 11 3.74 4.84 -4.36
CA CYS A 11 3.77 3.64 -3.51
C CYS A 11 2.37 3.31 -2.95
N ILE A 12 1.57 4.32 -2.62
CA ILE A 12 0.20 4.17 -2.13
C ILE A 12 -0.71 3.56 -3.21
N ARG A 13 -0.67 4.09 -4.43
CA ARG A 13 -1.47 3.60 -5.56
C ARG A 13 -1.12 2.16 -5.91
N ASP A 14 0.17 1.85 -5.94
CA ASP A 14 0.65 0.50 -6.24
C ASP A 14 0.21 -0.49 -5.18
N SER A 15 0.29 -0.13 -3.90
CA SER A 15 -0.22 -0.96 -2.81
C SER A 15 -1.71 -1.25 -2.97
N ILE A 16 -2.56 -0.26 -3.25
CA ILE A 16 -4.00 -0.46 -3.45
C ILE A 16 -4.26 -1.38 -4.65
N LYS A 17 -3.54 -1.18 -5.77
CA LYS A 17 -3.66 -2.05 -6.94
C LYS A 17 -3.40 -3.52 -6.61
N PHE A 18 -2.32 -3.81 -5.87
CA PHE A 18 -1.95 -5.18 -5.53
C PHE A 18 -2.78 -5.78 -4.41
N GLU A 19 -3.26 -4.97 -3.47
CA GLU A 19 -4.02 -5.46 -2.31
C GLU A 19 -5.50 -5.73 -2.64
N SER A 20 -6.11 -4.89 -3.46
CA SER A 20 -7.56 -4.96 -3.71
C SER A 20 -7.98 -4.80 -5.16
N ASP A 21 -7.04 -4.52 -6.08
CA ASP A 21 -7.33 -4.09 -7.46
C ASP A 21 -8.39 -2.96 -7.52
N PHE A 22 -8.32 -2.03 -6.58
CA PHE A 22 -9.28 -0.94 -6.37
C PHE A 22 -10.71 -1.38 -5.99
N HIS A 23 -10.91 -2.62 -5.56
CA HIS A 23 -12.22 -3.06 -5.06
C HIS A 23 -12.46 -2.62 -3.60
N TRP A 24 -13.45 -1.80 -3.38
CA TRP A 24 -13.76 -1.20 -2.06
C TRP A 24 -14.30 -2.21 -1.02
N LEU A 25 -14.90 -3.31 -1.47
CA LEU A 25 -15.39 -4.40 -0.63
C LEU A 25 -14.49 -5.64 -0.67
N ALA A 26 -13.24 -5.51 -1.16
CA ALA A 26 -12.32 -6.64 -1.23
C ALA A 26 -12.16 -7.30 0.14
N LYS A 27 -12.29 -8.62 0.16
CA LYS A 27 -12.15 -9.46 1.36
C LYS A 27 -11.39 -10.73 0.99
N PRO A 28 -10.58 -11.31 1.89
CA PRO A 28 -9.96 -12.62 1.68
C PRO A 28 -11.04 -13.67 1.43
N LYS A 29 -10.75 -14.62 0.54
CA LYS A 29 -11.63 -15.76 0.32
C LYS A 29 -11.79 -16.56 1.62
N ARG A 30 -13.02 -17.02 1.90
CA ARG A 30 -13.28 -17.91 3.03
C ARG A 30 -12.61 -19.25 2.79
N GLN A 31 -11.95 -19.79 3.81
CA GLN A 31 -11.55 -21.19 3.82
C GLN A 31 -12.83 -22.05 3.83
N LYS A 32 -12.82 -23.16 3.10
CA LYS A 32 -13.91 -24.12 3.08
C LYS A 32 -13.54 -25.30 3.96
N LEU A 33 -14.37 -25.61 4.97
CA LEU A 33 -14.29 -26.84 5.72
C LEU A 33 -14.87 -27.94 4.83
N PHE A 34 -14.14 -29.07 4.66
CA PHE A 34 -14.51 -30.18 3.75
C PHE A 34 -14.86 -29.75 2.31
N LYS A 35 -14.20 -28.66 1.81
CA LYS A 35 -14.41 -28.09 0.45
C LYS A 35 -15.82 -27.53 0.18
N ILE A 36 -16.78 -27.68 1.06
CA ILE A 36 -18.19 -27.34 0.85
C ILE A 36 -18.67 -26.21 1.79
N ILE A 37 -18.38 -26.31 3.08
CA ILE A 37 -18.93 -25.39 4.10
C ILE A 37 -18.05 -24.15 4.20
N PRO A 38 -18.59 -22.92 4.04
CA PRO A 38 -17.84 -21.69 4.24
C PRO A 38 -17.44 -21.55 5.73
N PHE A 39 -16.14 -21.67 6.01
CA PHE A 39 -15.59 -21.52 7.34
C PHE A 39 -15.00 -20.11 7.56
N LYS A 40 -14.17 -19.96 8.58
CA LYS A 40 -13.55 -18.69 8.98
C LYS A 40 -12.66 -18.10 7.88
N ARG A 41 -12.61 -16.79 7.78
CA ARG A 41 -11.64 -16.10 6.91
C ARG A 41 -10.25 -16.15 7.54
N PRO A 42 -9.19 -16.35 6.74
CA PRO A 42 -7.83 -16.44 7.26
C PRO A 42 -7.32 -15.10 7.83
N SER A 43 -7.93 -13.99 7.44
CA SER A 43 -7.53 -12.65 7.86
C SER A 43 -8.74 -11.73 8.00
N SER A 44 -8.63 -10.72 8.88
CA SER A 44 -9.60 -9.62 9.02
C SER A 44 -9.36 -8.47 8.05
N SER A 45 -8.49 -8.66 7.03
CA SER A 45 -8.21 -7.65 6.01
C SER A 45 -9.46 -7.29 5.22
N PHE A 46 -9.59 -5.99 4.88
CA PHE A 46 -10.79 -5.49 4.24
C PHE A 46 -10.58 -4.16 3.53
N GLY A 47 -11.34 -3.95 2.44
CA GLY A 47 -11.44 -2.69 1.72
C GLY A 47 -10.24 -2.41 0.80
N TYR A 48 -10.10 -1.19 0.35
CA TYR A 48 -9.07 -0.77 -0.60
C TYR A 48 -7.64 -1.10 -0.15
N SER A 49 -7.33 -0.88 1.11
CA SER A 49 -5.99 -1.11 1.65
C SER A 49 -5.75 -2.52 2.15
N GLN A 50 -6.77 -3.39 2.18
CA GLN A 50 -6.68 -4.71 2.83
C GLN A 50 -6.11 -4.67 4.26
N ALA A 51 -6.29 -3.54 4.95
CA ALA A 51 -5.84 -3.36 6.31
C ALA A 51 -6.54 -4.34 7.26
N VAL A 52 -5.77 -5.00 8.12
CA VAL A 52 -6.33 -5.83 9.19
C VAL A 52 -6.95 -4.97 10.30
N LYS A 53 -7.95 -5.51 11.01
CA LYS A 53 -8.74 -4.78 12.00
C LYS A 53 -7.87 -4.12 13.07
N GLY A 54 -6.87 -4.82 13.60
CA GLY A 54 -5.98 -4.30 14.66
C GLY A 54 -5.14 -3.11 14.18
N THR A 55 -4.48 -3.24 13.02
CA THR A 55 -3.67 -2.16 12.47
C THR A 55 -4.51 -0.95 12.06
N TRP A 56 -5.75 -1.17 11.57
CA TRP A 56 -6.68 -0.09 11.28
C TRP A 56 -7.13 0.66 12.53
N LYS A 57 -7.37 -0.05 13.64
CA LYS A 57 -7.69 0.55 14.94
C LYS A 57 -6.53 1.44 15.41
N GLN A 58 -5.31 0.91 15.39
CA GLN A 58 -4.10 1.67 15.75
C GLN A 58 -3.93 2.95 14.93
N TYR A 59 -4.16 2.87 13.60
CA TYR A 59 -4.13 4.04 12.74
C TYR A 59 -5.16 5.09 13.14
N LYS A 60 -6.40 4.68 13.43
CA LYS A 60 -7.47 5.59 13.86
C LYS A 60 -7.12 6.33 15.15
N GLU A 61 -6.54 5.62 16.11
CA GLU A 61 -6.11 6.17 17.39
C GLU A 61 -4.94 7.13 17.22
N GLU A 62 -3.86 6.71 16.55
CA GLU A 62 -2.67 7.54 16.38
C GLU A 62 -2.88 8.77 15.50
N GLN A 63 -3.82 8.74 14.57
CA GLN A 63 -4.11 9.86 13.67
C GLN A 63 -5.34 10.67 14.08
N ASN A 64 -5.95 10.35 15.23
CA ASN A 64 -7.19 10.97 15.73
C ASN A 64 -8.29 11.00 14.65
N LYS A 65 -8.53 9.84 14.00
CA LYS A 65 -9.50 9.67 12.91
C LYS A 65 -10.57 8.61 13.24
N PRO A 66 -11.41 8.81 14.26
CA PRO A 66 -12.36 7.80 14.71
C PRO A 66 -13.36 7.38 13.63
N LEU A 67 -13.71 8.27 12.70
CA LEU A 67 -14.69 8.04 11.62
C LEU A 67 -14.08 7.51 10.31
N ALA A 68 -12.78 7.17 10.28
CA ALA A 68 -12.14 6.63 9.09
C ALA A 68 -12.70 5.24 8.74
N LEU A 69 -12.98 5.01 7.44
CA LEU A 69 -13.56 3.78 6.91
C LEU A 69 -12.61 3.09 5.93
N ARG A 70 -12.39 1.77 6.09
CA ARG A 70 -11.56 0.97 5.17
C ARG A 70 -12.11 0.88 3.75
N THR A 71 -13.39 1.20 3.58
CA THR A 71 -14.09 1.25 2.27
C THR A 71 -14.03 2.63 1.61
N ARG A 72 -13.54 3.66 2.30
CA ARG A 72 -13.38 4.99 1.74
C ARG A 72 -11.97 5.12 1.18
N PHE A 73 -11.87 5.43 -0.11
CA PHE A 73 -10.58 5.53 -0.81
C PHE A 73 -9.61 6.52 -0.16
N LYS A 74 -10.09 7.72 0.18
CA LYS A 74 -9.30 8.76 0.86
C LYS A 74 -8.67 8.25 2.17
N ASP A 75 -9.45 7.56 3.00
CA ASP A 75 -8.99 7.05 4.29
C ASP A 75 -7.98 5.92 4.11
N SER A 76 -8.19 5.07 3.10
CA SER A 76 -7.26 3.99 2.76
C SER A 76 -5.92 4.52 2.22
N VAL A 77 -5.94 5.57 1.40
CA VAL A 77 -4.73 6.27 0.93
C VAL A 77 -3.95 6.86 2.10
N ASP A 78 -4.65 7.53 3.01
CA ASP A 78 -4.05 8.13 4.20
C ASP A 78 -3.46 7.07 5.14
N PHE A 79 -4.19 5.97 5.36
CA PHE A 79 -3.72 4.81 6.12
C PHE A 79 -2.40 4.24 5.54
N ILE A 80 -2.33 4.01 4.23
CA ILE A 80 -1.11 3.50 3.60
C ILE A 80 0.04 4.50 3.76
N GLY A 81 -0.24 5.79 3.66
CA GLY A 81 0.73 6.86 3.91
C GLY A 81 1.28 6.83 5.34
N TRP A 82 0.39 6.69 6.34
CA TRP A 82 0.76 6.52 7.74
C TRP A 82 1.59 5.24 7.95
N TYR A 83 1.15 4.12 7.40
CA TYR A 83 1.84 2.83 7.53
C TYR A 83 3.25 2.88 6.94
N THR A 84 3.40 3.44 5.73
CA THR A 84 4.69 3.64 5.06
C THR A 84 5.63 4.52 5.90
N ASN A 85 5.11 5.61 6.47
CA ASN A 85 5.89 6.50 7.34
C ASN A 85 6.34 5.78 8.62
N LYS A 86 5.46 5.02 9.25
CA LYS A 86 5.75 4.23 10.45
C LYS A 86 6.75 3.09 10.15
N SER A 87 6.58 2.38 9.04
CA SER A 87 7.53 1.37 8.56
C SER A 87 8.92 1.95 8.36
N SER A 88 9.02 3.14 7.76
CA SER A 88 10.31 3.81 7.56
C SER A 88 11.00 4.16 8.86
N LYS A 89 10.26 4.58 9.89
CA LYS A 89 10.80 4.90 11.21
C LYS A 89 11.24 3.63 11.97
N LEU A 90 10.36 2.62 12.01
CA LEU A 90 10.60 1.40 12.80
C LEU A 90 11.65 0.48 12.17
N LEU A 91 11.63 0.32 10.86
CA LEU A 91 12.48 -0.62 10.13
C LEU A 91 13.68 0.06 9.46
N LYS A 92 13.79 1.38 9.56
CA LYS A 92 14.84 2.21 8.92
C LYS A 92 14.94 2.00 7.41
N ILE A 93 13.80 1.77 6.75
CA ILE A 93 13.72 1.58 5.29
C ILE A 93 13.33 2.91 4.60
N PRO A 94 13.92 3.23 3.44
CA PRO A 94 13.58 4.45 2.72
C PRO A 94 12.10 4.47 2.29
N LYS A 95 11.45 5.63 2.36
CA LYS A 95 10.03 5.80 1.94
C LYS A 95 9.82 5.61 0.43
N ASN A 96 10.87 5.74 -0.36
CA ASN A 96 10.86 5.54 -1.81
C ASN A 96 11.29 4.15 -2.26
N ASP A 97 11.62 3.26 -1.33
CA ASP A 97 11.92 1.86 -1.62
C ASP A 97 10.62 1.04 -1.67
N ALA A 98 9.98 1.02 -2.83
CA ALA A 98 8.71 0.33 -3.03
C ALA A 98 8.79 -1.17 -2.74
N PHE A 99 9.94 -1.82 -2.98
CA PHE A 99 10.15 -3.23 -2.69
C PHE A 99 10.08 -3.51 -1.20
N LYS A 100 10.88 -2.80 -0.41
CA LYS A 100 10.92 -3.00 1.05
C LYS A 100 9.64 -2.52 1.74
N GLN A 101 9.05 -1.42 1.27
CA GLN A 101 7.77 -0.93 1.79
C GLN A 101 6.63 -1.93 1.57
N TYR A 102 6.57 -2.57 0.39
CA TYR A 102 5.58 -3.62 0.14
C TYR A 102 5.78 -4.83 1.05
N ILE A 103 7.03 -5.28 1.23
CA ILE A 103 7.33 -6.38 2.16
C ILE A 103 6.89 -6.04 3.58
N ALA A 104 7.23 -4.84 4.06
CA ALA A 104 6.82 -4.38 5.39
C ALA A 104 5.29 -4.33 5.53
N TYR A 105 4.58 -3.96 4.45
CA TYR A 105 3.13 -3.93 4.42
C TYR A 105 2.50 -5.31 4.49
N HIS A 106 3.03 -6.25 3.73
CA HIS A 106 2.50 -7.62 3.62
C HIS A 106 2.81 -8.48 4.85
N GLU A 107 4.07 -8.48 5.29
CA GLU A 107 4.55 -9.31 6.41
C GLU A 107 4.26 -8.69 7.78
N GLY A 108 4.01 -7.38 7.81
CA GLY A 108 3.95 -6.62 9.06
C GLY A 108 5.32 -6.34 9.67
N TRP A 109 5.37 -5.38 10.58
CA TRP A 109 6.65 -4.93 11.17
C TRP A 109 7.38 -6.01 11.97
N GLY A 110 6.63 -6.85 12.70
CA GLY A 110 7.21 -7.92 13.52
C GLY A 110 7.87 -9.03 12.70
N ASN A 111 7.29 -9.37 11.56
CA ASN A 111 7.78 -10.46 10.71
C ASN A 111 8.67 -9.99 9.53
N TYR A 112 8.88 -8.69 9.39
CA TYR A 112 9.65 -8.11 8.29
C TYR A 112 11.03 -8.77 8.09
N LYS A 113 11.76 -9.07 9.14
CA LYS A 113 13.10 -9.67 9.05
C LYS A 113 13.11 -11.08 8.42
N ASN A 114 11.98 -11.78 8.47
CA ASN A 114 11.83 -13.16 7.98
C ASN A 114 11.36 -13.24 6.51
N TYR A 115 11.17 -12.12 5.83
CA TYR A 115 10.59 -12.09 4.47
C TYR A 115 11.31 -12.95 3.45
N LYS A 116 12.63 -13.17 3.63
CA LYS A 116 13.45 -14.01 2.73
C LYS A 116 12.96 -15.45 2.62
N LYS A 117 12.21 -15.93 3.62
CA LYS A 117 11.62 -17.27 3.65
C LYS A 117 10.32 -17.34 2.82
N ASN A 118 9.78 -16.20 2.36
CA ASN A 118 8.52 -16.13 1.63
C ASN A 118 8.74 -15.68 0.17
N GLU A 119 9.04 -16.64 -0.70
CA GLU A 119 9.32 -16.40 -2.12
C GLU A 119 8.15 -15.71 -2.84
N LYS A 120 6.91 -16.01 -2.45
CA LYS A 120 5.72 -15.40 -3.03
C LYS A 120 5.72 -13.89 -2.77
N VAL A 121 5.99 -13.49 -1.54
CA VAL A 121 6.06 -12.06 -1.16
C VAL A 121 7.18 -11.35 -1.91
N ILE A 122 8.34 -11.99 -2.04
CA ILE A 122 9.46 -11.44 -2.82
C ILE A 122 9.06 -11.24 -4.29
N SER A 123 8.39 -12.22 -4.89
CA SER A 123 7.91 -12.12 -6.28
C SER A 123 6.93 -10.94 -6.45
N TYR A 124 5.96 -10.80 -5.55
CA TYR A 124 5.04 -9.66 -5.56
C TYR A 124 5.75 -8.32 -5.32
N ALA A 125 6.68 -8.25 -4.38
CA ALA A 125 7.46 -7.03 -4.12
C ALA A 125 8.28 -6.59 -5.33
N LYS A 126 8.85 -7.53 -6.11
CA LYS A 126 9.52 -7.24 -7.39
C LYS A 126 8.55 -6.65 -8.42
N LYS A 127 7.32 -7.18 -8.52
CA LYS A 127 6.30 -6.62 -9.41
C LYS A 127 5.91 -5.21 -8.99
N VAL A 128 5.65 -4.98 -7.70
CA VAL A 128 5.34 -3.64 -7.16
C VAL A 128 6.45 -2.65 -7.48
N LYS A 129 7.72 -3.03 -7.27
CA LYS A 129 8.86 -2.19 -7.62
C LYS A 129 8.87 -1.83 -9.10
N LYS A 130 8.68 -2.81 -10.00
CA LYS A 130 8.61 -2.59 -11.46
C LYS A 130 7.53 -1.55 -11.83
N TYR A 131 6.31 -1.69 -11.28
CA TYR A 131 5.24 -0.73 -11.54
C TYR A 131 5.55 0.66 -10.95
N SER A 132 6.13 0.73 -9.76
CA SER A 132 6.55 1.98 -9.15
C SER A 132 7.57 2.73 -10.03
N ASP A 133 8.55 2.02 -10.59
CA ASP A 133 9.55 2.60 -11.49
C ASP A 133 8.91 3.07 -12.82
N GLN A 134 7.96 2.32 -13.38
CA GLN A 134 7.20 2.72 -14.58
C GLN A 134 6.39 4.01 -14.33
N TYR A 135 5.65 4.09 -13.23
CA TYR A 135 4.88 5.30 -12.90
C TYR A 135 5.78 6.50 -12.61
N LYS A 136 6.93 6.30 -11.99
CA LYS A 136 7.93 7.36 -11.81
C LYS A 136 8.35 7.95 -13.16
N THR A 137 8.65 7.09 -14.14
CA THR A 137 9.00 7.51 -15.50
C THR A 137 7.86 8.26 -16.19
N GLN A 138 6.62 7.75 -16.07
CA GLN A 138 5.44 8.40 -16.64
C GLN A 138 5.20 9.79 -16.02
N LEU A 139 5.35 9.94 -14.70
CA LEU A 139 5.20 11.24 -14.04
C LEU A 139 6.26 12.26 -14.48
N ILE A 140 7.51 11.83 -14.69
CA ILE A 140 8.57 12.70 -15.21
C ILE A 140 8.20 13.19 -16.61
N LYS A 141 7.72 12.28 -17.49
CA LYS A 141 7.27 12.63 -18.86
C LYS A 141 6.08 13.59 -18.84
N CYS A 142 5.07 13.32 -17.99
CA CYS A 142 3.91 14.20 -17.81
C CYS A 142 4.30 15.60 -17.31
N LYS A 143 5.21 15.68 -16.35
CA LYS A 143 5.71 16.97 -15.83
C LYS A 143 6.37 17.80 -16.93
N LYS A 144 7.19 17.16 -17.77
CA LYS A 144 7.84 17.84 -18.92
C LYS A 144 6.79 18.38 -19.91
N LYS A 145 5.74 17.59 -20.22
CA LYS A 145 4.65 18.04 -21.11
C LYS A 145 3.85 19.22 -20.53
N LEU A 146 3.52 19.18 -19.23
CA LEU A 146 2.78 20.24 -18.55
C LEU A 146 3.58 21.54 -18.45
N ASN A 147 4.88 21.45 -18.18
CA ASN A 147 5.74 22.63 -18.16
C ASN A 147 5.90 23.25 -19.57
N ARG A 148 6.01 22.43 -20.63
CA ARG A 148 6.03 22.95 -22.02
C ARG A 148 4.76 23.71 -22.39
N LYS A 149 3.57 23.22 -21.97
CA LYS A 149 2.29 23.92 -22.23
C LYS A 149 2.18 25.27 -21.52
N LYS A 150 2.79 25.44 -20.36
CA LYS A 150 2.83 26.74 -19.65
C LYS A 150 3.67 27.80 -20.36
N PHE A 151 4.64 27.41 -21.19
CA PHE A 151 5.46 28.34 -22.00
C PHE A 151 4.79 28.78 -23.33
N ILE A 152 3.67 28.18 -23.72
CA ILE A 152 2.99 28.46 -24.99
C ILE A 152 1.78 29.43 -24.81
N VAL A 153 1.51 29.85 -23.59
CA VAL A 153 0.36 30.72 -23.26
C VAL A 153 0.85 32.10 -22.78
N TYR A 154 1.78 32.68 -23.54
CA TYR A 154 2.12 34.12 -23.49
C TYR A 154 2.42 34.60 -24.90
#